data_b3ca6334f4d19a3571e27d9d9f2cb401
#
_entry.id   b3ca6334f4d19a3571e27d9d9f2cb401
#
_cell.length_a   1.000
_cell.length_b   1.000
_cell.length_c   1.000
_cell.angle_alpha   90.00
_cell.angle_beta   90.00
_cell.angle_gamma   90.00
#
_symmetry.space_group_name_H-M   'P 1'
#
loop_
_entity.id
_entity.type
_entity.pdbx_description
1 polymer ?
#
loop_
_entity_poly.entity_id
_entity_poly.type
_entity_poly.pdbx_seq_one_letter_code
_entity_poly.pdbx_strand_id
1 'polypeptide(L)'
;MKIIELFAGIGSQAMALRNIGADYEIVGISEIDKFAFASYNAIHGETENLGDITKIKELPECDLVTFSFPCQSLSISGKQEGIKKGTESGLLLEVKRLLENGNKKGKLPKWLLMENVKNLVSKKFMPQFQEWLDFLESIDYETKWEVLNAKDYGVPQNRERVFAVSHLGKNNFEFPKKIELKKSLKDLLEKDNIPEKYYISKASLKTLTSMQDRNGYVRGKAFKGIVEEKADLAYTLKASGGTRATDNYIIQIGNIGNLEKFNGNPQTGRVYNSQGICPALSTMQGGNRQPKVVTEFPENFCRKRYDIEICPTIRTKDGQCLSDLIEAGYVIRKLTPLECWRIMGFSDEDFEKAKAIGTSDTQLYKQAGNSIVVDVLEGIFKNIIKADKENKKAGI
;
A
#
# COMPACT_ATOMS: atom_id res chain seq x y z
N MET A 1 -20.26 -15.83 -8.80
CA MET A 1 -19.54 -14.95 -9.75
C MET A 1 -18.19 -15.59 -10.06
N LYS A 2 -17.89 -15.87 -11.34
CA LYS A 2 -16.59 -16.42 -11.77
C LYS A 2 -15.60 -15.30 -12.02
N ILE A 3 -14.40 -15.40 -11.47
CA ILE A 3 -13.42 -14.29 -11.42
C ILE A 3 -12.07 -14.77 -11.91
N ILE A 4 -11.39 -13.92 -12.69
CA ILE A 4 -9.97 -14.07 -13.04
C ILE A 4 -9.21 -12.91 -12.44
N GLU A 5 -8.10 -13.22 -11.77
CA GLU A 5 -7.17 -12.22 -11.23
C GLU A 5 -5.89 -12.17 -12.06
N LEU A 6 -5.71 -11.13 -12.86
CA LEU A 6 -4.46 -10.90 -13.59
C LEU A 6 -3.51 -10.07 -12.72
N PHE A 7 -2.23 -10.44 -12.70
CA PHE A 7 -1.22 -9.87 -11.79
C PHE A 7 -1.64 -10.05 -10.32
N ALA A 8 -2.06 -11.26 -9.97
CA ALA A 8 -2.78 -11.58 -8.75
C ALA A 8 -2.02 -11.26 -7.44
N GLY A 9 -0.67 -11.30 -7.48
CA GLY A 9 0.14 -11.13 -6.29
C GLY A 9 -0.17 -12.21 -5.26
N ILE A 10 -0.57 -11.81 -4.07
CA ILE A 10 -0.99 -12.71 -2.98
C ILE A 10 -2.52 -12.77 -2.79
N GLY A 11 -3.29 -12.27 -3.76
CA GLY A 11 -4.75 -12.41 -3.77
C GLY A 11 -5.51 -11.41 -2.91
N SER A 12 -5.17 -10.12 -2.97
CA SER A 12 -5.96 -9.09 -2.26
C SER A 12 -7.43 -9.08 -2.65
N GLN A 13 -7.72 -9.39 -3.90
CA GLN A 13 -9.06 -9.45 -4.47
C GLN A 13 -9.84 -10.64 -3.88
N ALA A 14 -9.26 -11.86 -3.94
CA ALA A 14 -9.84 -13.05 -3.33
C ALA A 14 -10.06 -12.85 -1.82
N MET A 15 -9.12 -12.20 -1.13
CA MET A 15 -9.24 -11.84 0.28
C MET A 15 -10.45 -10.94 0.52
N ALA A 16 -10.59 -9.86 -0.23
CA ALA A 16 -11.69 -8.92 -0.07
C ALA A 16 -13.06 -9.59 -0.31
N LEU A 17 -13.16 -10.45 -1.33
CA LEU A 17 -14.37 -11.23 -1.62
C LEU A 17 -14.71 -12.19 -0.49
N ARG A 18 -13.71 -12.89 0.06
CA ARG A 18 -13.88 -13.78 1.22
C ARG A 18 -14.39 -13.01 2.44
N ASN A 19 -13.77 -11.86 2.74
CA ASN A 19 -14.11 -11.05 3.92
C ASN A 19 -15.55 -10.54 3.88
N ILE A 20 -16.06 -10.19 2.71
CA ILE A 20 -17.46 -9.73 2.56
C ILE A 20 -18.47 -10.88 2.44
N GLY A 21 -18.04 -12.14 2.52
CA GLY A 21 -18.90 -13.31 2.38
C GLY A 21 -19.55 -13.43 0.99
N ALA A 22 -18.84 -13.00 -0.07
CA ALA A 22 -19.34 -13.11 -1.43
C ALA A 22 -19.44 -14.56 -1.88
N ASP A 23 -20.41 -14.86 -2.75
CA ASP A 23 -20.47 -16.12 -3.49
C ASP A 23 -19.64 -15.96 -4.77
N TYR A 24 -18.43 -16.52 -4.80
CA TYR A 24 -17.48 -16.37 -5.89
C TYR A 24 -16.64 -17.63 -6.11
N GLU A 25 -16.09 -17.73 -7.31
CA GLU A 25 -15.16 -18.77 -7.72
C GLU A 25 -13.99 -18.09 -8.47
N ILE A 26 -12.75 -18.29 -8.03
CA ILE A 26 -11.58 -17.90 -8.79
C ILE A 26 -11.29 -19.00 -9.80
N VAL A 27 -11.59 -18.75 -11.07
CA VAL A 27 -11.43 -19.73 -12.16
C VAL A 27 -10.02 -19.72 -12.76
N GLY A 28 -9.17 -18.78 -12.35
CA GLY A 28 -7.77 -18.73 -12.73
C GLY A 28 -7.11 -17.42 -12.32
N ILE A 29 -5.81 -17.47 -12.15
CA ILE A 29 -4.98 -16.29 -11.90
C ILE A 29 -3.84 -16.19 -12.92
N SER A 30 -3.26 -15.01 -13.08
CA SER A 30 -1.99 -14.82 -13.80
C SER A 30 -0.99 -14.16 -12.86
N GLU A 31 0.02 -14.94 -12.44
CA GLU A 31 1.12 -14.48 -11.58
C GLU A 31 2.43 -15.16 -11.96
N ILE A 32 3.49 -14.39 -12.20
CA ILE A 32 4.81 -14.89 -12.59
C ILE A 32 5.79 -15.01 -11.44
N ASP A 33 5.56 -14.28 -10.33
CA ASP A 33 6.38 -14.35 -9.14
C ASP A 33 6.05 -15.62 -8.35
N LYS A 34 6.94 -16.60 -8.43
CA LYS A 34 6.77 -17.91 -7.75
C LYS A 34 6.55 -17.78 -6.24
N PHE A 35 7.10 -16.76 -5.59
CA PHE A 35 6.91 -16.54 -4.15
C PHE A 35 5.54 -15.95 -3.86
N ALA A 36 5.05 -15.03 -4.70
CA ALA A 36 3.71 -14.51 -4.59
C ALA A 36 2.67 -15.62 -4.85
N PHE A 37 2.86 -16.42 -5.90
CA PHE A 37 1.97 -17.55 -6.20
C PHE A 37 1.96 -18.61 -5.10
N ALA A 38 3.12 -18.97 -4.53
CA ALA A 38 3.17 -19.91 -3.40
C ALA A 38 2.41 -19.36 -2.18
N SER A 39 2.56 -18.07 -1.86
CA SER A 39 1.79 -17.42 -0.78
C SER A 39 0.30 -17.34 -1.12
N TYR A 40 -0.08 -17.08 -2.38
CA TYR A 40 -1.46 -17.10 -2.83
C TYR A 40 -2.12 -18.46 -2.51
N ASN A 41 -1.49 -19.56 -2.93
CA ASN A 41 -2.02 -20.90 -2.68
C ASN A 41 -2.08 -21.27 -1.20
N ALA A 42 -1.08 -20.83 -0.41
CA ALA A 42 -1.11 -21.06 1.04
C ALA A 42 -2.30 -20.35 1.74
N ILE A 43 -2.70 -19.19 1.22
CA ILE A 43 -3.77 -18.36 1.79
C ILE A 43 -5.15 -18.79 1.29
N HIS A 44 -5.28 -19.01 -0.03
CA HIS A 44 -6.57 -19.17 -0.71
C HIS A 44 -6.88 -20.61 -1.14
N GLY A 45 -5.90 -21.52 -1.06
CA GLY A 45 -5.98 -22.88 -1.60
C GLY A 45 -5.43 -22.98 -3.01
N GLU A 46 -5.34 -24.22 -3.51
CA GLU A 46 -4.82 -24.46 -4.86
C GLU A 46 -5.69 -23.78 -5.92
N THR A 47 -5.04 -22.98 -6.77
CA THR A 47 -5.70 -22.19 -7.83
C THR A 47 -4.93 -22.37 -9.13
N GLU A 48 -5.65 -22.49 -10.25
CA GLU A 48 -5.03 -22.57 -11.57
C GLU A 48 -4.28 -21.26 -11.89
N ASN A 49 -2.97 -21.39 -12.13
CA ASN A 49 -2.15 -20.26 -12.56
C ASN A 49 -1.90 -20.30 -14.07
N LEU A 50 -2.52 -19.36 -14.77
CA LEU A 50 -2.35 -19.18 -16.22
C LEU A 50 -0.93 -18.68 -16.59
N GLY A 51 -0.12 -18.29 -15.58
CA GLY A 51 1.28 -17.90 -15.72
C GLY A 51 1.46 -16.51 -16.34
N ASP A 52 2.40 -16.40 -17.28
CA ASP A 52 2.78 -15.16 -17.95
C ASP A 52 1.68 -14.69 -18.88
N ILE A 53 1.12 -13.51 -18.62
CA ILE A 53 0.02 -12.91 -19.39
C ILE A 53 0.34 -12.79 -20.89
N THR A 54 1.60 -12.64 -21.26
CA THR A 54 2.01 -12.54 -22.68
C THR A 54 1.84 -13.87 -23.42
N LYS A 55 1.73 -14.98 -22.72
CA LYS A 55 1.54 -16.33 -23.25
C LYS A 55 0.09 -16.81 -23.23
N ILE A 56 -0.77 -16.12 -22.47
CA ILE A 56 -2.19 -16.43 -22.40
C ILE A 56 -2.82 -16.09 -23.76
N LYS A 57 -3.45 -17.06 -24.40
CA LYS A 57 -4.14 -16.85 -25.69
C LYS A 57 -5.57 -16.36 -25.50
N GLU A 58 -6.25 -16.89 -24.50
CA GLU A 58 -7.66 -16.63 -24.20
C GLU A 58 -7.86 -16.67 -22.70
N LEU A 59 -8.79 -15.87 -22.19
CA LEU A 59 -9.26 -15.97 -20.83
C LEU A 59 -10.28 -17.11 -20.70
N PRO A 60 -10.25 -17.89 -19.63
CA PRO A 60 -11.38 -18.75 -19.27
C PRO A 60 -12.68 -17.95 -19.17
N GLU A 61 -13.82 -18.62 -19.30
CA GLU A 61 -15.12 -17.97 -19.14
C GLU A 61 -15.28 -17.44 -17.72
N CYS A 62 -15.53 -16.14 -17.58
CA CYS A 62 -15.66 -15.47 -16.31
C CYS A 62 -16.65 -14.29 -16.35
N ASP A 63 -17.16 -13.91 -15.19
CA ASP A 63 -18.02 -12.74 -15.02
C ASP A 63 -17.23 -11.46 -14.80
N LEU A 64 -16.08 -11.54 -14.10
CA LEU A 64 -15.23 -10.41 -13.70
C LEU A 64 -13.76 -10.72 -13.95
N VAL A 65 -13.06 -9.77 -14.54
CA VAL A 65 -11.59 -9.76 -14.58
C VAL A 65 -11.07 -8.60 -13.74
N THR A 66 -10.18 -8.91 -12.80
CA THR A 66 -9.47 -7.91 -12.02
C THR A 66 -8.00 -7.85 -12.48
N PHE A 67 -7.42 -6.65 -12.54
CA PHE A 67 -6.03 -6.49 -12.93
C PHE A 67 -5.39 -5.23 -12.35
N SER A 68 -4.16 -5.41 -11.86
CA SER A 68 -3.29 -4.34 -11.37
C SER A 68 -1.93 -4.48 -12.06
N PHE A 69 -1.84 -3.97 -13.29
CA PHE A 69 -0.63 -4.11 -14.09
C PHE A 69 0.55 -3.34 -13.48
N PRO A 70 1.81 -3.78 -13.69
CA PRO A 70 2.97 -3.17 -13.06
C PRO A 70 3.09 -1.66 -13.34
N CYS A 71 3.28 -0.90 -12.26
CA CYS A 71 3.30 0.57 -12.30
C CYS A 71 4.70 1.19 -12.39
N GLN A 72 5.77 0.39 -12.57
CA GLN A 72 7.15 0.87 -12.46
C GLN A 72 7.46 1.99 -13.48
N SER A 73 6.91 1.90 -14.69
CA SER A 73 7.04 2.92 -15.72
C SER A 73 6.08 4.12 -15.57
N LEU A 74 5.18 4.09 -14.59
CA LEU A 74 4.21 5.16 -14.27
C LEU A 74 4.53 5.82 -12.93
N SER A 75 5.18 5.11 -12.01
CA SER A 75 5.46 5.60 -10.66
C SER A 75 6.39 6.82 -10.68
N ILE A 76 6.15 7.78 -9.79
CA ILE A 76 7.03 8.95 -9.56
C ILE A 76 8.46 8.52 -9.20
N SER A 77 8.61 7.36 -8.55
CA SER A 77 9.90 6.78 -8.17
C SER A 77 10.53 5.92 -9.29
N GLY A 78 9.85 5.72 -10.42
CA GLY A 78 10.27 4.91 -11.55
C GLY A 78 10.82 5.74 -12.71
N LYS A 79 11.08 5.07 -13.85
CA LYS A 79 11.61 5.72 -15.06
C LYS A 79 10.61 6.63 -15.78
N GLN A 80 9.33 6.55 -15.46
CA GLN A 80 8.24 7.34 -16.04
C GLN A 80 8.15 7.27 -17.59
N GLU A 81 8.37 6.08 -18.16
CA GLU A 81 8.33 5.82 -19.61
C GLU A 81 6.89 5.69 -20.15
N GLY A 82 5.92 5.48 -19.26
CA GLY A 82 4.52 5.32 -19.59
C GLY A 82 4.14 3.91 -20.05
N ILE A 83 2.96 3.78 -20.65
CA ILE A 83 2.41 2.53 -21.19
C ILE A 83 2.93 2.37 -22.62
N LYS A 84 3.96 1.57 -22.80
CA LYS A 84 4.58 1.30 -24.11
C LYS A 84 4.90 -0.18 -24.24
N LYS A 85 4.87 -0.71 -25.48
CA LYS A 85 5.31 -2.08 -25.76
C LYS A 85 6.76 -2.27 -25.28
N GLY A 86 7.01 -3.32 -24.53
CA GLY A 86 8.33 -3.63 -23.97
C GLY A 86 8.62 -2.95 -22.62
N THR A 87 7.76 -2.11 -22.07
CA THR A 87 7.82 -1.63 -20.69
C THR A 87 6.96 -2.50 -19.77
N GLU A 88 7.27 -2.53 -18.48
CA GLU A 88 6.45 -3.26 -17.51
C GLU A 88 5.00 -2.75 -17.45
N SER A 89 4.78 -1.42 -17.52
CA SER A 89 3.43 -0.86 -17.61
C SER A 89 2.76 -1.11 -18.97
N GLY A 90 3.54 -1.50 -20.00
CA GLY A 90 3.03 -1.95 -21.29
C GLY A 90 2.26 -3.28 -21.24
N LEU A 91 2.30 -4.00 -20.12
CA LEU A 91 1.49 -5.21 -19.92
C LEU A 91 -0.03 -4.92 -19.89
N LEU A 92 -0.46 -3.67 -19.78
CA LEU A 92 -1.86 -3.29 -20.06
C LEU A 92 -2.26 -3.60 -21.50
N LEU A 93 -1.31 -3.53 -22.45
CA LEU A 93 -1.58 -3.89 -23.86
C LEU A 93 -1.85 -5.40 -24.04
N GLU A 94 -1.34 -6.24 -23.12
CA GLU A 94 -1.68 -7.66 -23.11
C GLU A 94 -3.10 -7.91 -22.60
N VAL A 95 -3.56 -7.14 -21.62
CA VAL A 95 -4.97 -7.14 -21.20
C VAL A 95 -5.85 -6.71 -22.37
N LYS A 96 -5.47 -5.63 -23.09
CA LYS A 96 -6.16 -5.18 -24.31
C LYS A 96 -6.27 -6.32 -25.32
N ARG A 97 -5.17 -6.99 -25.64
CA ARG A 97 -5.14 -8.12 -26.58
C ARG A 97 -6.09 -9.25 -26.18
N LEU A 98 -6.15 -9.58 -24.88
CA LEU A 98 -7.05 -10.63 -24.38
C LEU A 98 -8.52 -10.21 -24.53
N LEU A 99 -8.85 -8.97 -24.24
CA LEU A 99 -10.21 -8.44 -24.43
C LEU A 99 -10.59 -8.36 -25.93
N GLU A 100 -9.68 -7.93 -26.80
CA GLU A 100 -9.91 -7.95 -28.25
C GLU A 100 -10.20 -9.37 -28.77
N ASN A 101 -9.46 -10.37 -28.26
CA ASN A 101 -9.71 -11.79 -28.61
C ASN A 101 -11.06 -12.27 -28.07
N GLY A 102 -11.42 -11.90 -26.85
CA GLY A 102 -12.73 -12.20 -26.25
C GLY A 102 -13.87 -11.55 -27.03
N ASN A 103 -13.73 -10.28 -27.43
CA ASN A 103 -14.73 -9.56 -28.20
C ASN A 103 -15.02 -10.25 -29.56
N LYS A 104 -13.97 -10.63 -30.30
CA LYS A 104 -14.11 -11.36 -31.58
C LYS A 104 -14.88 -12.67 -31.44
N LYS A 105 -14.91 -13.25 -30.25
CA LYS A 105 -15.57 -14.54 -29.94
C LYS A 105 -16.90 -14.41 -29.20
N GLY A 106 -17.31 -13.17 -28.89
CA GLY A 106 -18.51 -12.91 -28.07
C GLY A 106 -18.36 -13.42 -26.62
N LYS A 107 -17.14 -13.45 -26.08
CA LYS A 107 -16.80 -13.96 -24.73
C LYS A 107 -16.10 -12.90 -23.88
N LEU A 108 -16.70 -11.72 -23.81
CA LEU A 108 -16.22 -10.66 -22.91
C LEU A 108 -16.73 -10.90 -21.49
N PRO A 109 -15.92 -10.66 -20.43
CA PRO A 109 -16.39 -10.62 -19.07
C PRO A 109 -17.37 -9.46 -18.88
N LYS A 110 -18.37 -9.63 -18.01
CA LYS A 110 -19.33 -8.55 -17.73
C LYS A 110 -18.69 -7.36 -17.04
N TRP A 111 -17.75 -7.64 -16.12
CA TRP A 111 -17.11 -6.64 -15.30
C TRP A 111 -15.60 -6.65 -15.46
N LEU A 112 -15.02 -5.45 -15.43
CA LEU A 112 -13.56 -5.26 -15.31
C LEU A 112 -13.29 -4.38 -14.09
N LEU A 113 -12.29 -4.74 -13.27
CA LEU A 113 -11.77 -3.91 -12.21
C LEU A 113 -10.27 -3.69 -12.41
N MET A 114 -9.88 -2.46 -12.72
CA MET A 114 -8.49 -2.02 -12.86
C MET A 114 -8.05 -1.26 -11.62
N GLU A 115 -6.85 -1.51 -11.15
CA GLU A 115 -6.16 -0.66 -10.15
C GLU A 115 -4.78 -0.24 -10.66
N ASN A 116 -4.37 0.99 -10.32
CA ASN A 116 -2.98 1.44 -10.54
C ASN A 116 -2.63 2.67 -9.66
N VAL A 117 -1.38 3.12 -9.75
CA VAL A 117 -0.93 4.32 -9.03
C VAL A 117 -1.65 5.59 -9.52
N LYS A 118 -1.90 6.54 -8.61
CA LYS A 118 -2.54 7.83 -8.93
C LYS A 118 -1.86 8.55 -10.11
N ASN A 119 -0.55 8.38 -10.30
CA ASN A 119 0.19 9.07 -11.36
C ASN A 119 -0.28 8.69 -12.77
N LEU A 120 -0.97 7.55 -12.96
CA LEU A 120 -1.61 7.17 -14.21
C LEU A 120 -2.58 8.25 -14.75
N VAL A 121 -3.30 8.92 -13.84
CA VAL A 121 -4.24 9.99 -14.18
C VAL A 121 -3.63 11.39 -14.02
N SER A 122 -2.30 11.51 -13.97
CA SER A 122 -1.60 12.81 -14.02
C SER A 122 -1.68 13.41 -15.43
N LYS A 123 -1.47 14.72 -15.55
CA LYS A 123 -1.43 15.40 -16.86
C LYS A 123 -0.51 14.72 -17.89
N LYS A 124 0.58 14.11 -17.41
CA LYS A 124 1.58 13.44 -18.26
C LYS A 124 1.04 12.14 -18.87
N PHE A 125 0.30 11.34 -18.11
CA PHE A 125 -0.12 9.99 -18.49
C PHE A 125 -1.61 9.90 -18.82
N MET A 126 -2.39 10.94 -18.52
CA MET A 126 -3.82 11.00 -18.85
C MET A 126 -4.14 10.67 -20.31
N PRO A 127 -3.36 11.13 -21.33
CA PRO A 127 -3.62 10.73 -22.72
C PRO A 127 -3.58 9.21 -22.92
N GLN A 128 -2.60 8.50 -22.33
CA GLN A 128 -2.50 7.04 -22.44
C GLN A 128 -3.62 6.31 -21.69
N PHE A 129 -4.07 6.89 -20.58
CA PHE A 129 -5.23 6.36 -19.87
C PHE A 129 -6.52 6.59 -20.66
N GLN A 130 -6.65 7.74 -21.35
CA GLN A 130 -7.78 8.01 -22.22
C GLN A 130 -7.83 7.03 -23.41
N GLU A 131 -6.70 6.74 -24.05
CA GLU A 131 -6.62 5.72 -25.12
C GLU A 131 -7.13 4.33 -24.62
N TRP A 132 -6.88 4.00 -23.37
CA TRP A 132 -7.41 2.79 -22.75
C TRP A 132 -8.94 2.87 -22.56
N LEU A 133 -9.46 4.00 -22.09
CA LEU A 133 -10.90 4.20 -21.91
C LEU A 133 -11.63 4.18 -23.25
N ASP A 134 -11.10 4.86 -24.28
CA ASP A 134 -11.65 4.89 -25.64
C ASP A 134 -11.68 3.47 -26.25
N PHE A 135 -10.63 2.67 -25.99
CA PHE A 135 -10.63 1.27 -26.39
C PHE A 135 -11.76 0.48 -25.72
N LEU A 136 -11.94 0.62 -24.40
CA LEU A 136 -13.02 -0.07 -23.69
C LEU A 136 -14.40 0.33 -24.24
N GLU A 137 -14.62 1.61 -24.48
CA GLU A 137 -15.85 2.11 -25.09
C GLU A 137 -16.07 1.51 -26.48
N SER A 138 -15.00 1.35 -27.29
CA SER A 138 -15.09 0.75 -28.64
C SER A 138 -15.50 -0.72 -28.66
N ILE A 139 -15.48 -1.39 -27.51
CA ILE A 139 -15.93 -2.77 -27.30
C ILE A 139 -17.08 -2.86 -26.27
N ASP A 140 -17.91 -1.81 -26.24
CA ASP A 140 -19.16 -1.68 -25.49
C ASP A 140 -19.04 -1.68 -23.95
N TYR A 141 -17.87 -1.36 -23.38
CA TYR A 141 -17.77 -1.11 -21.95
C TYR A 141 -18.01 0.35 -21.59
N GLU A 142 -18.90 0.59 -20.63
CA GLU A 142 -19.00 1.86 -19.92
C GLU A 142 -18.12 1.83 -18.67
N THR A 143 -17.20 2.80 -18.52
CA THR A 143 -16.21 2.84 -17.43
C THR A 143 -16.42 4.02 -16.51
N LYS A 144 -16.42 3.76 -15.20
CA LYS A 144 -16.32 4.77 -14.14
C LYS A 144 -14.98 4.62 -13.42
N TRP A 145 -14.32 5.73 -13.12
CA TRP A 145 -13.05 5.69 -12.39
C TRP A 145 -12.92 6.80 -11.36
N GLU A 146 -12.24 6.52 -10.26
CA GLU A 146 -11.92 7.46 -9.19
C GLU A 146 -10.55 7.19 -8.60
N VAL A 147 -9.96 8.23 -7.96
CA VAL A 147 -8.78 8.08 -7.10
C VAL A 147 -9.25 7.93 -5.67
N LEU A 148 -9.04 6.74 -5.11
CA LEU A 148 -9.38 6.42 -3.73
C LEU A 148 -8.13 6.44 -2.84
N ASN A 149 -8.30 6.87 -1.58
CA ASN A 149 -7.23 6.84 -0.59
C ASN A 149 -7.58 5.86 0.53
N ALA A 150 -6.71 4.92 0.85
CA ALA A 150 -6.94 3.87 1.85
C ALA A 150 -7.41 4.42 3.21
N LYS A 151 -6.93 5.61 3.61
CA LYS A 151 -7.36 6.28 4.85
C LYS A 151 -8.85 6.62 4.88
N ASP A 152 -9.47 6.79 3.73
CA ASP A 152 -10.90 7.09 3.60
C ASP A 152 -11.78 5.82 3.66
N TYR A 153 -11.16 4.65 3.88
CA TYR A 153 -11.80 3.33 3.94
C TYR A 153 -11.37 2.50 5.17
N GLY A 154 -11.00 3.18 6.26
CA GLY A 154 -10.73 2.55 7.56
C GLY A 154 -9.31 2.06 7.80
N VAL A 155 -8.39 2.28 6.86
CA VAL A 155 -6.99 1.87 6.98
C VAL A 155 -6.09 3.07 7.27
N PRO A 156 -5.27 3.06 8.36
CA PRO A 156 -4.41 4.19 8.69
C PRO A 156 -3.17 4.25 7.75
N GLN A 157 -3.43 4.34 6.44
CA GLN A 157 -2.41 4.47 5.39
C GLN A 157 -2.80 5.55 4.37
N ASN A 158 -1.87 6.47 4.10
CA ASN A 158 -2.05 7.43 3.02
C ASN A 158 -1.58 6.79 1.70
N ARG A 159 -2.48 6.02 1.05
CA ARG A 159 -2.22 5.31 -0.20
C ARG A 159 -3.30 5.65 -1.22
N GLU A 160 -2.98 6.56 -2.12
CA GLU A 160 -3.85 6.94 -3.23
C GLU A 160 -3.64 6.01 -4.42
N ARG A 161 -4.74 5.46 -4.96
CA ARG A 161 -4.77 4.61 -6.14
C ARG A 161 -5.94 4.99 -7.03
N VAL A 162 -5.74 4.90 -8.35
CA VAL A 162 -6.84 4.98 -9.29
C VAL A 162 -7.47 3.61 -9.43
N PHE A 163 -8.79 3.57 -9.33
CA PHE A 163 -9.61 2.39 -9.63
C PHE A 163 -10.52 2.73 -10.78
N ALA A 164 -10.67 1.79 -11.73
CA ALA A 164 -11.64 1.90 -12.80
C ALA A 164 -12.48 0.62 -12.84
N VAL A 165 -13.80 0.80 -12.80
CA VAL A 165 -14.79 -0.27 -12.88
C VAL A 165 -15.54 -0.12 -14.18
N SER A 166 -15.45 -1.13 -15.05
CA SER A 166 -16.12 -1.14 -16.35
C SER A 166 -17.16 -2.25 -16.36
N HIS A 167 -18.30 -1.99 -16.98
CA HIS A 167 -19.37 -2.96 -17.21
C HIS A 167 -19.69 -3.00 -18.70
N LEU A 168 -19.88 -4.20 -19.23
CA LEU A 168 -20.32 -4.41 -20.61
C LEU A 168 -21.77 -3.92 -20.76
N GLY A 169 -21.98 -2.89 -21.58
CA GLY A 169 -23.20 -2.10 -21.64
C GLY A 169 -23.27 -1.09 -20.47
N LYS A 170 -24.49 -0.76 -20.03
CA LYS A 170 -24.73 0.29 -19.03
C LYS A 170 -24.11 -0.02 -17.67
N ASN A 171 -23.31 0.91 -17.16
CA ASN A 171 -22.63 0.79 -15.86
C ASN A 171 -23.38 1.49 -14.72
N ASN A 172 -24.13 0.72 -13.93
CA ASN A 172 -24.84 1.22 -12.74
C ASN A 172 -23.99 1.20 -11.45
N PHE A 173 -22.69 0.86 -11.54
CA PHE A 173 -21.78 0.87 -10.39
C PHE A 173 -21.61 2.28 -9.80
N GLU A 174 -21.49 2.37 -8.49
CA GLU A 174 -21.10 3.58 -7.77
C GLU A 174 -19.91 3.27 -6.85
N PHE A 175 -18.95 4.18 -6.76
CA PHE A 175 -17.83 4.03 -5.83
C PHE A 175 -18.30 4.05 -4.38
N PRO A 176 -17.63 3.30 -3.48
CA PRO A 176 -18.00 3.24 -2.07
C PRO A 176 -17.85 4.60 -1.40
N LYS A 177 -18.77 4.93 -0.49
CA LYS A 177 -18.72 6.16 0.30
C LYS A 177 -17.54 6.11 1.26
N LYS A 178 -16.90 7.26 1.45
CA LYS A 178 -15.84 7.42 2.45
C LYS A 178 -16.37 7.19 3.86
N ILE A 179 -15.54 6.58 4.70
CA ILE A 179 -15.83 6.37 6.12
C ILE A 179 -14.83 7.12 6.98
N GLU A 180 -15.21 7.47 8.20
CA GLU A 180 -14.31 8.07 9.16
C GLU A 180 -13.22 7.09 9.61
N LEU A 181 -11.96 7.51 9.55
CA LEU A 181 -10.84 6.71 10.05
C LEU A 181 -10.77 6.79 11.58
N LYS A 182 -11.00 5.66 12.24
CA LYS A 182 -10.97 5.54 13.71
C LYS A 182 -9.69 4.91 14.24
N LYS A 183 -8.85 4.36 13.35
CA LYS A 183 -7.60 3.65 13.68
C LYS A 183 -6.40 4.53 13.39
N SER A 184 -5.36 4.41 14.19
CA SER A 184 -4.02 4.95 13.96
C SER A 184 -3.05 3.82 13.59
N LEU A 185 -1.82 4.15 13.20
CA LEU A 185 -0.79 3.15 12.95
C LEU A 185 -0.49 2.32 14.21
N LYS A 186 -0.57 2.91 15.41
CA LYS A 186 -0.36 2.23 16.71
C LYS A 186 -1.26 1.00 16.87
N ASP A 187 -2.48 1.04 16.37
CA ASP A 187 -3.45 -0.04 16.50
C ASP A 187 -3.10 -1.29 15.69
N LEU A 188 -2.18 -1.15 14.71
CA LEU A 188 -1.70 -2.22 13.84
C LEU A 188 -0.31 -2.74 14.22
N LEU A 189 0.36 -2.08 15.18
CA LEU A 189 1.70 -2.47 15.61
C LEU A 189 1.67 -3.72 16.49
N GLU A 190 2.70 -4.55 16.37
CA GLU A 190 2.99 -5.63 17.31
C GLU A 190 3.40 -5.02 18.65
N LYS A 191 2.89 -5.56 19.76
CA LYS A 191 3.13 -5.05 21.12
C LYS A 191 4.34 -5.69 21.77
N ASP A 192 4.55 -6.99 21.56
CA ASP A 192 5.53 -7.79 22.29
C ASP A 192 6.41 -8.63 21.34
N ASN A 193 7.56 -9.07 21.87
CA ASN A 193 8.48 -10.02 21.23
C ASN A 193 8.99 -9.63 19.83
N ILE A 194 9.12 -8.32 19.54
CA ILE A 194 9.65 -7.86 18.28
C ILE A 194 11.14 -8.21 18.18
N PRO A 195 11.56 -8.98 17.16
CA PRO A 195 12.95 -9.36 16.99
C PRO A 195 13.91 -8.17 16.92
N GLU A 196 15.09 -8.34 17.52
CA GLU A 196 16.12 -7.31 17.62
C GLU A 196 16.53 -6.69 16.28
N LYS A 197 16.49 -7.48 15.19
CA LYS A 197 16.82 -7.03 13.82
C LYS A 197 15.97 -5.86 13.29
N TYR A 198 14.81 -5.61 13.87
CA TYR A 198 13.93 -4.50 13.47
C TYR A 198 14.31 -3.19 14.15
N TYR A 199 15.01 -3.22 15.28
CA TYR A 199 15.43 -1.99 15.95
C TYR A 199 16.58 -1.31 15.20
N ILE A 200 16.64 0.01 15.27
CA ILE A 200 17.68 0.81 14.62
C ILE A 200 19.00 0.61 15.36
N SER A 201 20.09 0.42 14.62
CA SER A 201 21.43 0.24 15.19
C SER A 201 21.96 1.51 15.86
N LYS A 202 22.85 1.36 16.87
CA LYS A 202 23.58 2.50 17.48
C LYS A 202 24.28 3.38 16.45
N ALA A 203 24.86 2.81 15.39
CA ALA A 203 25.51 3.56 14.33
C ALA A 203 24.51 4.43 13.55
N SER A 204 23.32 3.91 13.24
CA SER A 204 22.27 4.68 12.56
C SER A 204 21.70 5.78 13.44
N LEU A 205 21.59 5.54 14.77
CA LEU A 205 21.18 6.56 15.74
C LEU A 205 22.22 7.68 15.84
N LYS A 206 23.54 7.33 15.89
CA LYS A 206 24.61 8.35 15.86
C LYS A 206 24.58 9.20 14.60
N THR A 207 24.24 8.60 13.44
CA THR A 207 24.09 9.34 12.19
C THR A 207 22.93 10.34 12.26
N LEU A 208 21.80 9.94 12.87
CA LEU A 208 20.66 10.82 13.11
C LEU A 208 21.06 12.04 13.96
N THR A 209 21.77 11.82 15.06
CA THR A 209 22.22 12.89 15.97
C THR A 209 23.31 13.77 15.35
N SER A 210 24.29 13.18 14.66
CA SER A 210 25.38 13.94 14.03
C SER A 210 24.95 14.83 12.86
N MET A 211 23.89 14.45 12.17
CA MET A 211 23.30 15.28 11.10
C MET A 211 22.56 16.49 11.63
N GLN A 212 22.04 16.42 12.86
CA GLN A 212 21.51 17.60 13.56
C GLN A 212 22.56 18.68 13.75
N ASP A 213 23.81 18.29 14.04
CA ASP A 213 24.91 19.24 14.31
C ASP A 213 25.45 19.92 13.05
N ARG A 214 25.49 19.22 11.91
CA ARG A 214 26.16 19.74 10.70
C ARG A 214 25.40 20.83 9.96
N ASN A 215 24.06 20.80 9.99
CA ASN A 215 23.24 21.68 9.15
C ASN A 215 22.34 22.66 9.91
N GLY A 216 22.36 22.69 11.25
CA GLY A 216 21.53 23.62 12.04
C GLY A 216 20.02 23.51 11.81
N TYR A 217 19.57 22.52 11.06
CA TYR A 217 18.21 22.35 10.55
C TYR A 217 17.58 21.06 11.01
N VAL A 218 17.57 20.84 12.31
CA VAL A 218 16.44 20.08 12.89
C VAL A 218 15.35 21.11 13.06
N ARG A 219 14.31 20.96 12.31
CA ARG A 219 13.07 21.67 12.60
C ARG A 219 12.55 21.13 13.94
N GLY A 220 13.05 21.73 15.04
CA GLY A 220 12.85 21.30 16.43
C GLY A 220 11.39 21.24 16.91
N LYS A 221 10.43 21.57 16.03
CA LYS A 221 9.01 21.49 16.32
C LYS A 221 8.42 20.06 16.19
N ALA A 222 9.09 19.16 15.49
CA ALA A 222 8.56 17.80 15.30
C ALA A 222 8.81 16.87 16.50
N PHE A 223 9.88 17.08 17.28
CA PHE A 223 10.18 16.32 18.48
C PHE A 223 9.45 16.79 19.74
N LYS A 224 9.15 18.10 19.84
CA LYS A 224 8.39 18.66 20.99
C LYS A 224 7.04 17.99 21.24
N GLY A 225 6.36 17.53 20.18
CA GLY A 225 5.03 16.91 20.28
C GLY A 225 5.02 15.47 20.80
N ILE A 226 6.19 14.81 20.95
CA ILE A 226 6.26 13.41 21.40
C ILE A 226 6.48 13.32 22.91
N VAL A 227 7.14 14.30 23.51
CA VAL A 227 7.61 14.27 24.92
C VAL A 227 6.69 15.09 25.85
N GLU A 228 5.86 15.98 25.36
CA GLU A 228 4.88 16.68 26.18
C GLU A 228 3.62 15.82 26.37
N GLU A 229 3.52 15.12 27.47
CA GLU A 229 2.39 14.26 27.89
C GLU A 229 1.03 14.97 28.00
N LYS A 230 0.95 16.25 27.77
CA LYS A 230 -0.26 17.08 27.95
C LYS A 230 -0.57 18.06 26.84
N ALA A 231 0.19 18.11 25.76
CA ALA A 231 -0.20 18.91 24.62
C ALA A 231 -1.12 18.09 23.72
N ASP A 232 -2.35 18.54 23.58
CA ASP A 232 -3.20 18.08 22.49
C ASP A 232 -2.37 17.94 21.21
N LEU A 233 -2.19 16.72 20.73
CA LEU A 233 -1.38 16.36 19.56
C LEU A 233 -1.83 17.02 18.26
N ALA A 234 -2.73 17.99 18.36
CA ALA A 234 -3.25 18.84 17.31
C ALA A 234 -2.35 20.01 16.92
N TYR A 235 -1.20 20.23 17.57
CA TYR A 235 -0.36 21.39 17.25
C TYR A 235 0.69 21.09 16.20
N THR A 236 0.37 21.55 15.01
CA THR A 236 1.24 22.23 14.05
C THR A 236 1.94 21.38 13.00
N LEU A 237 1.17 20.97 12.01
CA LEU A 237 1.62 21.19 10.65
C LEU A 237 0.66 22.20 10.00
N LYS A 238 0.93 23.51 10.14
CA LYS A 238 0.37 24.50 9.23
C LYS A 238 1.03 24.30 7.87
N ALA A 239 0.47 23.42 7.05
CA ALA A 239 0.48 23.64 5.62
C ALA A 239 -0.60 24.72 5.39
N SER A 240 -0.25 25.78 4.73
CA SER A 240 -1.16 26.84 4.27
C SER A 240 -2.37 26.21 3.57
N GLY A 241 -3.55 26.26 4.18
CA GLY A 241 -4.79 25.74 3.61
C GLY A 241 -5.61 25.02 4.68
N GLY A 242 -6.58 25.72 5.26
CA GLY A 242 -7.42 25.35 6.38
C GLY A 242 -7.94 23.93 6.33
N THR A 243 -7.66 23.17 7.39
CA THR A 243 -8.17 21.84 7.60
C THR A 243 -8.40 21.60 9.08
N ARG A 244 -9.44 20.85 9.38
CA ARG A 244 -9.97 20.58 10.70
C ARG A 244 -9.01 19.69 11.52
N ALA A 245 -9.05 19.78 12.84
CA ALA A 245 -8.26 19.00 13.81
C ALA A 245 -8.44 17.47 13.76
N THR A 246 -9.23 16.95 12.81
CA THR A 246 -9.55 15.54 12.63
C THR A 246 -8.85 14.89 11.43
N ASP A 247 -7.99 15.61 10.72
CA ASP A 247 -7.31 15.02 9.54
C ASP A 247 -6.15 14.14 10.00
N ASN A 248 -6.26 12.85 9.70
CA ASN A 248 -5.23 11.86 9.98
C ASN A 248 -4.00 12.08 9.10
N TYR A 249 -2.98 12.69 9.65
CA TYR A 249 -1.75 13.04 8.94
C TYR A 249 -0.65 12.00 9.11
N ILE A 250 0.20 11.89 8.09
CA ILE A 250 1.52 11.27 8.23
C ILE A 250 2.37 12.22 9.08
N ILE A 251 2.67 11.82 10.32
CA ILE A 251 3.50 12.62 11.21
C ILE A 251 4.94 12.11 11.09
N GLN A 252 5.74 12.79 10.26
CA GLN A 252 7.17 12.53 10.18
C GLN A 252 7.88 13.31 11.27
N ILE A 253 8.63 12.60 12.14
CA ILE A 253 9.34 13.19 13.29
C ILE A 253 10.85 13.29 13.08
N GLY A 254 11.40 12.62 12.07
CA GLY A 254 12.83 12.67 11.78
C GLY A 254 13.23 11.92 10.53
N ASN A 255 14.52 11.86 10.27
CA ASN A 255 15.13 11.12 9.17
C ASN A 255 16.52 10.61 9.55
N ILE A 256 16.76 9.31 9.35
CA ILE A 256 18.04 8.63 9.59
C ILE A 256 18.80 8.31 8.28
N GLY A 257 18.33 8.82 7.14
CA GLY A 257 18.95 8.62 5.83
C GLY A 257 20.05 9.61 5.54
N ASN A 258 20.77 9.42 4.42
CA ASN A 258 21.76 10.40 3.94
C ASN A 258 21.05 11.66 3.43
N LEU A 259 21.14 12.75 4.19
CA LEU A 259 20.49 14.03 3.90
C LEU A 259 21.08 14.79 2.71
N GLU A 260 22.27 14.44 2.21
CA GLU A 260 22.89 15.08 1.03
C GLU A 260 22.10 14.75 -0.25
N LYS A 261 21.29 13.69 -0.22
CA LYS A 261 20.42 13.28 -1.31
C LYS A 261 18.98 13.75 -1.09
N PHE A 262 18.24 13.96 -2.17
CA PHE A 262 16.79 14.26 -2.15
C PHE A 262 16.41 15.49 -1.30
N ASN A 263 17.16 16.59 -1.47
CA ASN A 263 16.90 17.86 -0.75
C ASN A 263 16.80 17.69 0.78
N GLY A 264 17.66 16.83 1.35
CA GLY A 264 17.74 16.64 2.79
C GLY A 264 16.65 15.76 3.43
N ASN A 265 15.78 15.15 2.67
CA ASN A 265 14.71 14.28 3.23
C ASN A 265 14.49 13.00 2.43
N PRO A 266 15.50 12.09 2.36
CA PRO A 266 15.35 10.84 1.63
C PRO A 266 14.23 9.98 2.24
N GLN A 267 13.38 9.42 1.38
CA GLN A 267 12.21 8.62 1.80
C GLN A 267 12.59 7.40 2.66
N THR A 268 13.75 6.82 2.38
CA THR A 268 14.23 5.60 3.05
C THR A 268 14.61 5.79 4.51
N GLY A 269 14.88 7.03 4.94
CA GLY A 269 15.30 7.35 6.30
C GLY A 269 14.22 7.94 7.19
N ARG A 270 13.02 8.19 6.67
CA ARG A 270 11.97 8.87 7.42
C ARG A 270 11.47 8.04 8.61
N VAL A 271 11.30 8.71 9.74
CA VAL A 271 10.78 8.16 10.99
C VAL A 271 9.43 8.79 11.26
N TYR A 272 8.44 7.98 11.61
CA TYR A 272 7.05 8.40 11.76
C TYR A 272 6.56 8.19 13.19
N ASN A 273 5.60 8.99 13.62
CA ASN A 273 4.89 8.80 14.87
C ASN A 273 3.83 7.70 14.70
N SER A 274 3.77 6.78 15.67
CA SER A 274 2.78 5.69 15.67
C SER A 274 1.33 6.15 15.87
N GLN A 275 1.11 7.34 16.41
CA GLN A 275 -0.24 7.91 16.56
C GLN A 275 -0.81 8.46 15.25
N GLY A 276 0.00 8.59 14.20
CA GLY A 276 -0.42 9.03 12.88
C GLY A 276 -0.78 7.88 11.96
N ILE A 277 -0.73 8.15 10.66
CA ILE A 277 -0.98 7.17 9.61
C ILE A 277 0.32 6.77 8.90
N CYS A 278 0.35 5.57 8.33
CA CYS A 278 1.48 5.07 7.57
C CYS A 278 1.54 5.72 6.18
N PRO A 279 2.74 6.03 5.64
CA PRO A 279 2.88 6.35 4.22
C PRO A 279 2.55 5.13 3.36
N ALA A 280 2.34 5.34 2.05
CA ALA A 280 2.17 4.23 1.12
C ALA A 280 3.38 3.29 1.16
N LEU A 281 3.12 2.01 1.42
CA LEU A 281 4.16 0.99 1.41
C LEU A 281 4.69 0.79 -0.01
N SER A 282 6.02 0.75 -0.13
CA SER A 282 6.72 0.31 -1.34
C SER A 282 7.03 -1.19 -1.26
N THR A 283 7.63 -1.76 -2.30
CA THR A 283 8.07 -3.17 -2.29
C THR A 283 9.18 -3.46 -1.27
N MET A 284 9.76 -2.44 -0.65
CA MET A 284 10.74 -2.51 0.44
C MET A 284 11.92 -3.47 0.21
N GLN A 285 12.23 -3.76 -1.05
CA GLN A 285 13.34 -4.63 -1.45
C GLN A 285 14.69 -3.93 -1.22
N GLY A 286 15.43 -4.37 -0.18
CA GLY A 286 16.76 -3.89 0.17
C GLY A 286 16.83 -2.40 0.61
N GLY A 287 18.03 -1.92 0.91
CA GLY A 287 18.31 -0.49 1.12
C GLY A 287 17.59 0.19 2.28
N ASN A 288 17.19 -0.55 3.32
CA ASN A 288 16.53 0.03 4.50
C ASN A 288 15.22 0.80 4.19
N ARG A 289 14.45 0.36 3.20
CA ARG A 289 13.26 1.06 2.68
C ARG A 289 12.01 0.91 3.55
N GLN A 290 12.05 0.04 4.57
CA GLN A 290 10.93 -0.15 5.49
C GLN A 290 10.66 1.17 6.24
N PRO A 291 9.39 1.57 6.41
CA PRO A 291 9.04 2.68 7.29
C PRO A 291 9.56 2.45 8.71
N LYS A 292 10.01 3.51 9.35
CA LYS A 292 10.48 3.48 10.73
C LYS A 292 9.51 4.23 11.61
N VAL A 293 9.22 3.67 12.77
CA VAL A 293 8.27 4.24 13.73
C VAL A 293 8.92 4.43 15.09
N VAL A 294 8.45 5.44 15.80
CA VAL A 294 8.72 5.57 17.23
C VAL A 294 7.62 4.85 17.99
N THR A 295 8.01 3.98 18.93
CA THR A 295 7.12 3.24 19.80
C THR A 295 7.62 3.33 21.24
N GLU A 296 6.76 3.08 22.20
CA GLU A 296 7.15 2.87 23.59
C GLU A 296 8.08 1.65 23.73
N PHE A 297 8.89 1.60 24.77
CA PHE A 297 9.68 0.39 25.06
C PHE A 297 8.74 -0.77 25.35
N PRO A 298 8.92 -1.95 24.71
CA PRO A 298 8.29 -3.18 25.17
C PRO A 298 8.73 -3.50 26.60
N GLU A 299 7.86 -4.14 27.39
CA GLU A 299 8.14 -4.50 28.79
C GLU A 299 9.46 -5.27 28.97
N ASN A 300 9.81 -6.12 27.99
CA ASN A 300 11.01 -6.95 27.98
C ASN A 300 12.21 -6.32 27.24
N PHE A 301 12.16 -5.02 26.93
CA PHE A 301 13.23 -4.36 26.19
C PHE A 301 14.50 -4.23 27.02
N CYS A 302 15.62 -4.78 26.53
CA CYS A 302 16.91 -4.67 27.21
C CYS A 302 17.51 -3.27 27.03
N ARG A 303 17.33 -2.37 28.02
CA ARG A 303 17.89 -1.01 28.03
C ARG A 303 19.43 -0.97 27.91
N LYS A 304 20.15 -2.05 28.28
CA LYS A 304 21.62 -2.15 28.16
C LYS A 304 22.14 -2.00 26.73
N ARG A 305 21.28 -2.18 25.73
CA ARG A 305 21.63 -2.00 24.32
C ARG A 305 21.89 -0.55 23.93
N TYR A 306 21.20 0.36 24.57
CA TYR A 306 21.38 1.80 24.38
C TYR A 306 22.09 2.31 25.64
N ASP A 307 23.45 2.32 25.65
CA ASP A 307 24.24 2.98 26.69
C ASP A 307 23.83 4.44 26.78
N ILE A 308 22.91 4.73 27.70
CA ILE A 308 22.35 6.08 27.91
C ILE A 308 23.48 7.04 28.37
N GLU A 309 24.55 6.51 28.97
CA GLU A 309 25.71 7.29 29.44
C GLU A 309 26.58 7.88 28.31
N ILE A 310 26.41 7.45 27.04
CA ILE A 310 27.27 7.85 25.91
C ILE A 310 26.51 8.72 24.88
N CYS A 311 25.30 9.15 25.14
CA CYS A 311 24.66 10.15 24.32
C CYS A 311 25.21 11.54 24.71
N PRO A 312 26.12 12.16 23.92
CA PRO A 312 26.53 13.51 24.23
C PRO A 312 25.31 14.41 24.23
N THR A 313 25.18 15.22 25.25
CA THR A 313 24.10 16.20 25.45
C THR A 313 24.15 17.20 24.30
N ILE A 314 23.44 16.95 23.23
CA ILE A 314 23.26 17.92 22.13
C ILE A 314 22.03 18.71 22.49
N ARG A 315 22.24 19.84 23.11
CA ARG A 315 21.22 20.85 23.35
C ARG A 315 20.97 21.58 22.03
N THR A 316 19.80 21.36 21.43
CA THR A 316 19.26 22.35 20.51
C THR A 316 18.80 23.56 21.32
N LYS A 317 18.74 24.75 20.72
CA LYS A 317 18.19 25.96 21.37
C LYS A 317 16.78 25.77 21.97
N ASP A 318 16.10 24.68 21.62
CA ASP A 318 14.72 24.32 22.03
C ASP A 318 14.64 22.98 22.82
N GLY A 319 15.73 22.41 23.24
CA GLY A 319 15.79 21.55 24.42
C GLY A 319 15.46 20.08 24.32
N GLN A 320 15.23 19.45 23.16
CA GLN A 320 14.95 18.02 23.10
C GLN A 320 15.80 17.26 22.08
N CYS A 321 16.41 16.17 22.49
CA CYS A 321 17.22 15.29 21.65
C CYS A 321 16.71 13.84 21.69
N LEU A 322 17.32 12.95 20.87
CA LEU A 322 16.98 11.53 20.84
C LEU A 322 17.19 10.84 22.18
N SER A 323 18.18 11.29 23.00
CA SER A 323 18.37 10.83 24.38
C SER A 323 17.10 11.02 25.21
N ASP A 324 16.42 12.17 25.05
CA ASP A 324 15.21 12.48 25.80
C ASP A 324 14.07 11.50 25.43
N LEU A 325 13.97 11.08 24.18
CA LEU A 325 13.01 10.05 23.76
C LEU A 325 13.33 8.68 24.39
N ILE A 326 14.61 8.30 24.44
CA ILE A 326 15.05 7.05 25.03
C ILE A 326 14.85 7.09 26.55
N GLU A 327 15.17 8.21 27.20
CA GLU A 327 14.92 8.44 28.63
C GLU A 327 13.43 8.41 28.95
N ALA A 328 12.58 8.95 28.06
CA ALA A 328 11.13 8.91 28.15
C ALA A 328 10.51 7.53 27.82
N GLY A 329 11.31 6.51 27.50
CA GLY A 329 10.80 5.17 27.25
C GLY A 329 10.43 4.87 25.79
N TYR A 330 10.96 5.60 24.81
CA TYR A 330 10.68 5.40 23.39
C TYR A 330 11.85 4.80 22.62
N VAL A 331 11.54 4.05 21.57
CA VAL A 331 12.52 3.47 20.63
C VAL A 331 12.11 3.73 19.18
N ILE A 332 13.11 3.71 18.30
CA ILE A 332 12.89 3.77 16.85
C ILE A 332 13.15 2.38 16.27
N ARG A 333 12.19 1.87 15.52
CA ARG A 333 12.32 0.61 14.82
C ARG A 333 11.67 0.64 13.41
N LYS A 334 11.98 -0.34 12.61
CA LYS A 334 11.29 -0.61 11.35
C LYS A 334 9.95 -1.27 11.63
N LEU A 335 8.98 -1.06 10.75
CA LEU A 335 7.80 -1.93 10.71
C LEU A 335 8.24 -3.36 10.40
N THR A 336 7.60 -4.33 11.05
CA THR A 336 7.79 -5.75 10.74
C THR A 336 7.00 -6.14 9.48
N PRO A 337 7.28 -7.29 8.85
CA PRO A 337 6.47 -7.77 7.74
C PRO A 337 5.00 -7.95 8.11
N LEU A 338 4.70 -8.48 9.31
CA LEU A 338 3.33 -8.65 9.79
C LEU A 338 2.58 -7.31 9.91
N GLU A 339 3.23 -6.30 10.47
CA GLU A 339 2.64 -4.95 10.55
C GLU A 339 2.36 -4.37 9.16
N CYS A 340 3.25 -4.59 8.19
CA CYS A 340 3.02 -4.18 6.80
C CYS A 340 1.83 -4.92 6.17
N TRP A 341 1.62 -6.20 6.48
CA TRP A 341 0.47 -6.95 6.03
C TRP A 341 -0.84 -6.44 6.67
N ARG A 342 -0.84 -6.19 7.97
CA ARG A 342 -1.98 -5.57 8.68
C ARG A 342 -2.37 -4.21 8.08
N ILE A 343 -1.38 -3.38 7.71
CA ILE A 343 -1.58 -2.08 7.04
C ILE A 343 -2.19 -2.25 5.65
N MET A 344 -2.05 -3.41 5.01
CA MET A 344 -2.69 -3.72 3.73
C MET A 344 -4.05 -4.42 3.89
N GLY A 345 -4.51 -4.66 5.12
CA GLY A 345 -5.79 -5.28 5.41
C GLY A 345 -5.77 -6.82 5.45
N PHE A 346 -4.57 -7.43 5.43
CA PHE A 346 -4.45 -8.89 5.58
C PHE A 346 -4.51 -9.28 7.06
N SER A 347 -5.10 -10.46 7.33
CA SER A 347 -5.14 -11.02 8.68
C SER A 347 -3.80 -11.60 9.11
N ASP A 348 -3.61 -11.72 10.43
CA ASP A 348 -2.44 -12.41 10.99
C ASP A 348 -2.40 -13.88 10.56
N GLU A 349 -3.56 -14.54 10.46
CA GLU A 349 -3.66 -15.92 10.00
C GLU A 349 -3.13 -16.10 8.55
N ASP A 350 -3.49 -15.20 7.65
CA ASP A 350 -3.02 -15.25 6.26
C ASP A 350 -1.53 -14.98 6.15
N PHE A 351 -1.02 -14.06 6.99
CA PHE A 351 0.41 -13.83 7.10
C PHE A 351 1.15 -15.08 7.59
N GLU A 352 0.67 -15.74 8.64
CA GLU A 352 1.29 -16.96 9.16
C GLU A 352 1.25 -18.12 8.16
N LYS A 353 0.19 -18.26 7.35
CA LYS A 353 0.15 -19.23 6.25
C LYS A 353 1.26 -18.97 5.21
N ALA A 354 1.43 -17.71 4.80
CA ALA A 354 2.49 -17.34 3.86
C ALA A 354 3.90 -17.50 4.45
N LYS A 355 4.06 -17.26 5.76
CA LYS A 355 5.32 -17.43 6.47
C LYS A 355 5.66 -18.90 6.68
N ALA A 356 4.68 -19.74 6.99
CA ALA A 356 4.85 -21.17 7.27
C ALA A 356 5.44 -21.97 6.07
N ILE A 357 5.19 -21.53 4.83
CA ILE A 357 5.80 -22.11 3.64
C ILE A 357 7.26 -21.66 3.40
N GLY A 358 7.89 -20.97 4.36
CA GLY A 358 9.29 -20.53 4.28
C GLY A 358 9.50 -19.22 3.51
N THR A 359 8.46 -18.40 3.33
CA THR A 359 8.60 -17.09 2.69
C THR A 359 9.47 -16.16 3.53
N SER A 360 10.54 -15.63 2.95
CA SER A 360 11.47 -14.74 3.65
C SER A 360 10.86 -13.37 3.96
N ASP A 361 11.37 -12.67 5.00
CA ASP A 361 10.94 -11.30 5.32
C ASP A 361 10.99 -10.37 4.10
N THR A 362 12.02 -10.48 3.26
CA THR A 362 12.16 -9.66 2.04
C THR A 362 11.00 -9.89 1.07
N GLN A 363 10.57 -11.14 0.91
CA GLN A 363 9.44 -11.47 0.06
C GLN A 363 8.12 -11.04 0.71
N LEU A 364 7.95 -11.23 2.03
CA LEU A 364 6.76 -10.77 2.76
C LEU A 364 6.59 -9.24 2.65
N TYR A 365 7.67 -8.46 2.78
CA TYR A 365 7.62 -7.02 2.54
C TYR A 365 7.27 -6.66 1.10
N LYS A 366 7.86 -7.37 0.12
CA LYS A 366 7.55 -7.16 -1.31
C LYS A 366 6.08 -7.42 -1.59
N GLN A 367 5.55 -8.50 -1.05
CA GLN A 367 4.16 -8.91 -1.19
C GLN A 367 3.21 -7.84 -0.63
N ALA A 368 3.46 -7.34 0.59
CA ALA A 368 2.69 -6.23 1.17
C ALA A 368 2.72 -4.98 0.28
N GLY A 369 3.91 -4.58 -0.19
CA GLY A 369 4.08 -3.37 -1.00
C GLY A 369 3.37 -3.43 -2.35
N ASN A 370 3.35 -4.61 -2.98
CA ASN A 370 2.69 -4.85 -4.28
C ASN A 370 1.16 -5.03 -4.15
N SER A 371 0.66 -5.34 -2.97
CA SER A 371 -0.76 -5.64 -2.76
C SER A 371 -1.65 -4.39 -2.88
N ILE A 372 -2.91 -4.61 -3.16
CA ILE A 372 -3.98 -3.62 -3.05
C ILE A 372 -4.53 -3.67 -1.62
N VAL A 373 -4.95 -2.54 -1.08
CA VAL A 373 -5.56 -2.49 0.26
C VAL A 373 -6.91 -3.21 0.23
N VAL A 374 -7.04 -4.24 1.05
CA VAL A 374 -8.19 -5.15 1.08
C VAL A 374 -9.48 -4.41 1.41
N ASP A 375 -9.48 -3.54 2.42
CA ASP A 375 -10.66 -2.76 2.85
C ASP A 375 -11.25 -1.88 1.73
N VAL A 376 -10.39 -1.32 0.85
CA VAL A 376 -10.85 -0.56 -0.33
C VAL A 376 -11.55 -1.48 -1.32
N LEU A 377 -10.97 -2.66 -1.57
CA LEU A 377 -11.55 -3.66 -2.47
C LEU A 377 -12.88 -4.20 -1.94
N GLU A 378 -13.01 -4.40 -0.62
CA GLU A 378 -14.27 -4.82 0.00
C GLU A 378 -15.40 -3.85 -0.32
N GLY A 379 -15.14 -2.54 -0.22
CA GLY A 379 -16.11 -1.51 -0.58
C GLY A 379 -16.50 -1.58 -2.06
N ILE A 380 -15.50 -1.73 -2.95
CA ILE A 380 -15.73 -1.82 -4.39
C ILE A 380 -16.52 -3.09 -4.75
N PHE A 381 -16.13 -4.27 -4.23
CA PHE A 381 -16.81 -5.53 -4.56
C PHE A 381 -18.24 -5.59 -4.03
N LYS A 382 -18.53 -5.04 -2.83
CA LYS A 382 -19.89 -4.89 -2.33
C LYS A 382 -20.78 -4.16 -3.35
N ASN A 383 -20.26 -3.09 -3.95
CA ASN A 383 -20.99 -2.27 -4.91
C ASN A 383 -21.07 -2.92 -6.31
N ILE A 384 -20.03 -3.63 -6.77
CA ILE A 384 -20.08 -4.43 -8.01
C ILE A 384 -21.16 -5.52 -7.89
N ILE A 385 -21.16 -6.28 -6.78
CA ILE A 385 -22.15 -7.36 -6.55
C ILE A 385 -23.57 -6.80 -6.48
N LYS A 386 -23.74 -5.64 -5.85
CA LYS A 386 -25.03 -4.94 -5.79
C LYS A 386 -25.51 -4.55 -7.20
N ALA A 387 -24.64 -3.88 -7.98
CA ALA A 387 -24.96 -3.46 -9.34
C ALA A 387 -25.26 -4.66 -10.27
N ASP A 388 -24.49 -5.78 -10.15
CA ASP A 388 -24.73 -6.99 -10.93
C ASP A 388 -26.11 -7.61 -10.62
N LYS A 389 -26.56 -7.60 -9.36
CA LYS A 389 -27.91 -8.06 -8.98
C LYS A 389 -29.00 -7.13 -9.52
N GLU A 390 -28.78 -5.81 -9.54
CA GLU A 390 -29.72 -4.83 -10.06
C GLU A 390 -29.83 -4.94 -11.60
N ASN A 391 -28.71 -5.10 -12.32
CA ASN A 391 -28.68 -5.31 -13.75
C ASN A 391 -29.43 -6.60 -14.15
N LYS A 392 -29.18 -7.73 -13.46
CA LYS A 392 -29.91 -8.99 -13.68
C LYS A 392 -31.42 -8.84 -13.49
N LYS A 393 -31.89 -8.06 -12.51
CA LYS A 393 -33.32 -7.81 -12.28
C LYS A 393 -33.92 -6.92 -13.35
N ALA A 394 -33.14 -5.98 -13.93
CA ALA A 394 -33.57 -5.09 -14.99
C ALA A 394 -33.50 -5.73 -16.39
N GLY A 395 -32.97 -6.95 -16.52
CA GLY A 395 -32.78 -7.63 -17.80
C GLY A 395 -31.65 -7.02 -18.67
N ILE A 396 -30.72 -6.37 -18.02
CA ILE A 396 -29.53 -5.73 -18.63
C ILE A 396 -28.31 -6.64 -18.46
#